data_b6c6af089efe4ffdf41018d1aa77cfe8
#
_entry.id   b6c6af089efe4ffdf41018d1aa77cfe8
#
_cell.length_a   1.000
_cell.length_b   1.000
_cell.length_c   1.000
_cell.angle_alpha   90.00
_cell.angle_beta   90.00
_cell.angle_gamma   90.00
#
_symmetry.space_group_name_H-M   'P 1'
#
loop_
_entity.id
_entity.type
_entity.pdbx_description
1 polymer ?
#
loop_
_entity_poly.entity_id
_entity_poly.type
_entity_poly.pdbx_seq_one_letter_code
_entity_poly.pdbx_strand_id
1 'polypeptide(L)' 'MGSILIHTQDESVTLTAQAVRRLLDKGDGDTALLYLALLRHHGTVQPRSLAGELRWDRLRIEAAEGTLRELG' A
#
# COMPACT_ATOMS: atom_id res chain seq x y z
N MET A 1 3.59 22.01 0.69
CA MET A 1 3.62 21.70 1.01
C MET A 1 3.69 20.48 1.37
N GLY A 2 3.44 19.64 1.42
CA GLY A 2 3.40 18.32 1.71
C GLY A 2 4.59 17.75 2.31
N SER A 3 5.42 18.53 2.68
CA SER A 3 6.66 18.05 3.12
C SER A 3 6.62 17.28 4.37
N ILE A 4 5.56 17.36 5.13
CA ILE A 4 5.56 16.61 6.34
C ILE A 4 5.58 15.14 6.12
N LEU A 5 5.17 14.67 4.96
CA LEU A 5 5.20 13.27 4.75
C LEU A 5 6.52 12.81 4.24
N ILE A 6 7.41 13.70 3.94
CA ILE A 6 8.54 13.34 3.32
C ILE A 6 9.72 13.19 4.04
N HIS A 7 9.72 13.53 5.16
CA HIS A 7 10.92 13.62 5.72
C HIS A 7 11.21 12.80 6.75
N THR A 8 11.36 11.54 6.50
CA THR A 8 11.95 10.82 7.47
C THR A 8 13.24 10.68 6.96
N GLN A 9 14.10 11.17 7.50
CA GLN A 9 15.27 11.23 7.06
C GLN A 9 15.94 10.10 6.59
N ASP A 10 15.72 8.99 7.04
CA ASP A 10 16.49 7.84 6.71
C ASP A 10 15.82 6.89 5.82
N GLU A 11 14.58 7.10 5.48
CA GLU A 11 13.89 6.12 4.73
C GLU A 11 13.15 6.74 3.61
N SER A 12 13.22 6.15 2.46
CA SER A 12 12.37 6.53 1.36
C SER A 12 11.90 5.29 0.66
N VAL A 13 10.75 5.38 0.02
CA VAL A 13 10.23 4.31 -0.81
C VAL A 13 9.92 4.92 -2.16
N THR A 14 10.01 4.11 -3.19
CA THR A 14 9.82 4.59 -4.54
C THR A 14 8.59 3.97 -5.16
N LEU A 15 7.75 4.82 -5.75
CA LEU A 15 6.62 4.38 -6.52
C LEU A 15 6.88 4.70 -7.95
N THR A 16 6.67 3.75 -8.84
CA THR A 16 6.78 4.04 -10.25
C THR A 16 5.52 4.77 -10.71
N ALA A 17 5.65 5.56 -11.75
CA ALA A 17 4.49 6.26 -12.30
C ALA A 17 3.42 5.26 -12.75
N GLN A 18 3.84 4.11 -13.27
CA GLN A 18 2.90 3.09 -13.70
C GLN A 18 2.10 2.53 -12.53
N ALA A 19 2.75 2.28 -11.41
CA ALA A 19 2.05 1.78 -10.22
C ALA A 19 1.05 2.81 -9.72
N VAL A 20 1.44 4.06 -9.67
CA VAL A 20 0.54 5.12 -9.24
C VAL A 20 -0.67 5.18 -10.16
N ARG A 21 -0.44 5.10 -11.47
CA ARG A 21 -1.53 5.16 -12.42
C ARG A 21 -2.51 4.00 -12.25
N ARG A 22 -2.00 2.80 -12.04
CA ARG A 22 -2.86 1.64 -11.85
C ARG A 22 -3.71 1.78 -10.59
N LEU A 23 -3.13 2.28 -9.53
CA LEU A 23 -3.87 2.47 -8.30
C LEU A 23 -4.95 3.53 -8.46
N LEU A 24 -4.63 4.62 -9.16
CA LEU A 24 -5.60 5.67 -9.39
C LEU A 24 -6.73 5.21 -10.30
N ASP A 25 -6.40 4.43 -11.33
CA ASP A 25 -7.41 3.93 -12.25
C ASP A 25 -8.34 2.96 -11.56
N LYS A 26 -7.84 2.16 -10.65
CA LYS A 26 -8.68 1.22 -9.94
C LYS A 26 -9.60 1.96 -8.96
N GLY A 27 -9.11 3.01 -8.36
CA GLY A 27 -9.92 3.81 -7.46
C GLY A 27 -10.30 3.15 -6.16
N ASP A 28 -9.57 2.10 -5.74
CA ASP A 28 -9.86 1.41 -4.51
C ASP A 28 -8.90 1.88 -3.43
N GLY A 29 -9.40 2.66 -2.48
CA GLY A 29 -8.55 3.24 -1.44
C GLY A 29 -7.87 2.21 -0.57
N ASP A 30 -8.56 1.12 -0.25
CA ASP A 30 -7.95 0.09 0.60
C ASP A 30 -6.78 -0.57 -0.13
N THR A 31 -6.92 -0.82 -1.42
CA THR A 31 -5.84 -1.41 -2.21
C THR A 31 -4.63 -0.47 -2.23
N ALA A 32 -4.87 0.81 -2.41
CA ALA A 32 -3.79 1.79 -2.43
C ALA A 32 -3.09 1.85 -1.07
N LEU A 33 -3.85 1.84 0.01
CA LEU A 33 -3.27 1.87 1.36
C LEU A 33 -2.47 0.61 1.64
N LEU A 34 -2.97 -0.54 1.22
CA LEU A 34 -2.23 -1.78 1.39
C LEU A 34 -0.93 -1.75 0.60
N TYR A 35 -0.98 -1.23 -0.61
CA TYR A 35 0.22 -1.13 -1.43
C TYR A 35 1.26 -0.25 -0.77
N LEU A 36 0.84 0.89 -0.22
CA LEU A 36 1.76 1.78 0.47
C LEU A 36 2.37 1.12 1.71
N ALA A 37 1.57 0.37 2.44
CA ALA A 37 2.08 -0.34 3.62
C ALA A 37 3.10 -1.40 3.22
N LEU A 38 2.86 -2.11 2.12
CA LEU A 38 3.83 -3.09 1.64
C LEU A 38 5.12 -2.41 1.20
N LEU A 39 5.04 -1.25 0.58
CA LEU A 39 6.22 -0.52 0.19
C LEU A 39 7.04 -0.09 1.41
N ARG A 40 6.36 0.29 2.46
CA ARG A 40 7.05 0.68 3.68
C ARG A 40 7.91 -0.44 4.22
N HIS A 41 7.48 -1.67 4.03
CA HIS A 41 8.21 -2.83 4.48
C HIS A 41 9.05 -3.45 3.35
N HIS A 42 9.20 -2.72 2.25
CA HIS A 42 10.01 -3.15 1.11
C HIS A 42 9.59 -4.52 0.55
N GLY A 43 8.30 -4.82 0.67
CA GLY A 43 7.77 -6.06 0.13
C GLY A 43 8.18 -7.31 0.89
N THR A 44 8.72 -7.17 2.08
CA THR A 44 9.25 -8.32 2.81
C THR A 44 8.24 -8.99 3.71
N VAL A 45 7.02 -8.50 3.77
CA VAL A 45 6.00 -9.06 4.64
C VAL A 45 4.82 -9.56 3.83
N GLN A 46 4.05 -10.46 4.42
CA GLN A 46 2.83 -10.91 3.81
C GLN A 46 1.75 -9.85 3.99
N PRO A 47 0.90 -9.62 2.98
CA PRO A 47 -0.15 -8.60 3.14
C PRO A 47 -1.01 -8.80 4.38
N ARG A 48 -1.34 -10.05 4.71
CA ARG A 48 -2.19 -10.30 5.87
C ARG A 48 -1.58 -9.88 7.19
N SER A 49 -0.26 -9.87 7.26
CA SER A 49 0.39 -9.47 8.50
C SER A 49 0.27 -7.98 8.74
N LEU A 50 -0.17 -7.22 7.74
CA LEU A 50 -0.34 -5.79 7.90
C LEU A 50 -1.68 -5.40 8.46
N ALA A 51 -2.58 -6.37 8.67
CA ALA A 51 -3.91 -6.05 9.18
C ALA A 51 -3.85 -5.30 10.51
N GLY A 52 -2.95 -5.70 11.39
CA GLY A 52 -2.79 -5.00 12.67
C GLY A 52 -2.29 -3.59 12.52
N GLU A 53 -1.32 -3.39 11.63
CA GLU A 53 -0.78 -2.06 11.39
C GLU A 53 -1.83 -1.14 10.78
N LEU A 54 -2.64 -1.66 9.86
CA LEU A 54 -3.67 -0.90 9.20
C LEU A 54 -4.95 -0.82 10.03
N ARG A 55 -5.06 -1.63 11.05
CA ARG A 55 -6.25 -1.73 11.90
C ARG A 55 -7.45 -2.18 11.09
N TRP A 56 -7.23 -3.14 10.22
CA TRP A 56 -8.26 -3.70 9.38
C TRP A 56 -8.64 -5.09 9.87
N ASP A 57 -9.88 -5.48 9.66
CA ASP A 57 -10.27 -6.83 9.97
C ASP A 57 -9.84 -7.74 8.82
N ARG A 58 -10.06 -9.04 9.03
CA ARG A 58 -9.60 -10.03 8.08
C ARG A 58 -10.24 -9.90 6.72
N LEU A 59 -11.54 -9.64 6.68
CA LEU A 59 -12.23 -9.54 5.41
C LEU A 59 -11.72 -8.36 4.59
N ARG A 60 -11.46 -7.28 5.25
CA ARG A 60 -11.00 -6.07 4.59
C ARG A 60 -9.60 -6.26 3.99
N ILE A 61 -8.70 -6.88 4.75
CA ILE A 61 -7.35 -7.07 4.27
C ILE A 61 -7.34 -8.10 3.12
N GLU A 62 -8.18 -9.12 3.20
CA GLU A 62 -8.25 -10.11 2.14
C GLU A 62 -8.82 -9.53 0.87
N ALA A 63 -9.82 -8.67 0.98
CA ALA A 63 -10.39 -8.01 -0.18
C ALA A 63 -9.37 -7.12 -0.86
N ALA A 64 -8.62 -6.35 -0.10
CA ALA A 64 -7.60 -5.47 -0.64
C ALA A 64 -6.48 -6.27 -1.29
N GLU A 65 -6.10 -7.37 -0.66
CA GLU A 65 -5.06 -8.23 -1.19
C GLU A 65 -5.49 -8.82 -2.53
N GLY A 66 -6.75 -9.27 -2.63
CA GLY A 66 -7.26 -9.82 -3.87
C GLY A 66 -7.25 -8.79 -5.00
N THR A 67 -7.67 -7.57 -4.71
CA THR A 67 -7.67 -6.50 -5.69
C THR A 67 -6.24 -6.16 -6.11
N LEU A 68 -5.33 -6.12 -5.18
CA LEU A 68 -3.94 -5.81 -5.47
C LEU A 68 -3.34 -6.86 -6.40
N ARG A 69 -3.69 -8.12 -6.17
CA ARG A 69 -3.22 -9.19 -7.03
C ARG A 69 -3.71 -9.05 -8.44
N GLU A 70 -4.96 -8.58 -8.60
CA GLU A 70 -5.50 -8.36 -9.93
C GLU A 70 -4.75 -7.28 -10.69
N LEU A 71 -4.21 -6.32 -9.99
CA LEU A 71 -3.49 -5.25 -10.64
C LEU A 71 -2.10 -5.68 -11.10
N GLY A 72 -1.66 -6.77 -10.58
CA GLY A 72 -0.37 -7.27 -10.95
C GLY A 72 0.70 -6.89 -10.00
#